data_2a5f6145103a5c8fbe44ad367e1443e8
#
_entry.id   2a5f6145103a5c8fbe44ad367e1443e8
#
_cell.length_a   1.000
_cell.length_b   1.000
_cell.length_c   1.000
_cell.angle_alpha   90.00
_cell.angle_beta   90.00
_cell.angle_gamma   90.00
#
_symmetry.space_group_name_H-M   'P 1'
#
loop_
_entity.id
_entity.type
_entity.pdbx_description
1 polymer ?
#
loop_
_entity_poly.entity_id
_entity_poly.type
_entity_poly.pdbx_seq_one_letter_code
_entity_poly.pdbx_strand_id
1 'polypeptide(L)'
;MPSTLLWGAAGGIGKALTQQLTASGHAVVAVSRHPAEMKALTPHVIAADVSQPPQVSAAARMAAGMGAPFDLFLYAAGDIASLKTAETPPADWNRILTANLTGAFLTAQASLPHLKADARLVFIGAVHERLRLPGLAAYAAAKAGLEAFAEVLRKETRLPVLVIRPGAVDTPFWKKVPFSMPKHALSPQALAEKILTALEEDKTGLLDIP
;
A
#
# COMPACT_ATOMS: atom_id res chain seq x y z
N MET A 1 12.22 17.67 -9.15
CA MET A 1 11.98 16.93 -7.90
C MET A 1 10.96 15.86 -8.19
N PRO A 2 11.25 14.58 -7.95
CA PRO A 2 10.28 13.53 -8.21
C PRO A 2 9.06 13.69 -7.28
N SER A 3 7.89 13.31 -7.77
CA SER A 3 6.62 13.44 -7.06
C SER A 3 5.98 12.07 -6.79
N THR A 4 5.44 11.89 -5.60
CA THR A 4 4.88 10.61 -5.14
C THR A 4 3.46 10.79 -4.64
N LEU A 5 2.54 9.93 -5.09
CA LEU A 5 1.20 9.79 -4.52
C LEU A 5 1.16 8.52 -3.67
N LEU A 6 1.00 8.68 -2.35
CA LEU A 6 1.03 7.56 -1.39
C LEU A 6 -0.33 7.39 -0.70
N TRP A 7 -0.98 6.26 -0.95
CA TRP A 7 -2.23 5.85 -0.31
C TRP A 7 -1.97 4.94 0.89
N GLY A 8 -2.64 5.20 2.00
CA GLY A 8 -2.42 4.48 3.26
C GLY A 8 -1.24 5.04 4.07
N ALA A 9 -0.92 6.31 3.88
CA ALA A 9 0.25 6.98 4.41
C ALA A 9 0.37 6.95 5.95
N ALA A 10 -0.74 6.95 6.71
CA ALA A 10 -0.70 6.94 8.17
C ALA A 10 -0.47 5.54 8.79
N GLY A 11 -0.43 4.47 8.00
CA GLY A 11 -0.01 3.14 8.47
C GLY A 11 1.47 3.08 8.83
N GLY A 12 1.91 2.05 9.58
CA GLY A 12 3.32 1.92 9.98
C GLY A 12 4.28 1.98 8.80
N ILE A 13 4.03 1.20 7.75
CA ILE A 13 4.84 1.20 6.52
C ILE A 13 4.67 2.53 5.77
N GLY A 14 3.45 3.05 5.66
CA GLY A 14 3.17 4.31 4.96
C GLY A 14 3.90 5.51 5.57
N LYS A 15 3.96 5.62 6.90
CA LYS A 15 4.72 6.66 7.61
C LYS A 15 6.22 6.56 7.31
N ALA A 16 6.77 5.36 7.39
CA ALA A 16 8.20 5.14 7.12
C ALA A 16 8.53 5.48 5.66
N LEU A 17 7.70 5.07 4.70
CA LEU A 17 7.86 5.43 3.29
C LEU A 17 7.77 6.95 3.08
N THR A 18 6.81 7.63 3.71
CA THR A 18 6.71 9.10 3.61
C THR A 18 7.98 9.77 4.12
N GLN A 19 8.51 9.34 5.26
CA GLN A 19 9.75 9.88 5.83
C GLN A 19 10.95 9.70 4.90
N GLN A 20 11.16 8.48 4.41
CA GLN A 20 12.29 8.15 3.55
C GLN A 20 12.20 8.88 2.19
N LEU A 21 11.04 8.87 1.56
CA LEU A 21 10.82 9.57 0.28
C LEU A 21 11.04 11.07 0.42
N THR A 22 10.51 11.69 1.48
CA THR A 22 10.72 13.12 1.73
C THR A 22 12.20 13.42 1.99
N ALA A 23 12.90 12.59 2.77
CA ALA A 23 14.33 12.73 3.01
C ALA A 23 15.18 12.57 1.73
N SER A 24 14.71 11.74 0.78
CA SER A 24 15.32 11.56 -0.55
C SER A 24 14.89 12.63 -1.58
N GLY A 25 14.20 13.68 -1.15
CA GLY A 25 13.85 14.83 -1.98
C GLY A 25 12.58 14.64 -2.84
N HIS A 26 11.73 13.66 -2.55
CA HIS A 26 10.43 13.54 -3.21
C HIS A 26 9.41 14.53 -2.64
N ALA A 27 8.58 15.12 -3.52
CA ALA A 27 7.34 15.77 -3.12
C ALA A 27 6.27 14.68 -2.88
N VAL A 28 5.93 14.41 -1.62
CA VAL A 28 5.00 13.34 -1.27
C VAL A 28 3.61 13.91 -0.97
N VAL A 29 2.60 13.51 -1.75
CA VAL A 29 1.19 13.70 -1.41
C VAL A 29 0.71 12.45 -0.65
N ALA A 30 0.43 12.63 0.63
CA ALA A 30 0.06 11.57 1.55
C ALA A 30 -1.46 11.49 1.72
N VAL A 31 -2.07 10.35 1.36
CA VAL A 31 -3.51 10.13 1.50
C VAL A 31 -3.77 9.11 2.61
N SER A 32 -4.60 9.47 3.58
CA SER A 32 -4.98 8.58 4.67
C SER A 32 -6.31 8.99 5.31
N ARG A 33 -6.89 8.09 6.12
CA ARG A 33 -8.08 8.41 6.95
C ARG A 33 -7.76 9.37 8.10
N HIS A 34 -6.49 9.44 8.50
CA HIS A 34 -6.01 10.25 9.62
C HIS A 34 -4.91 11.23 9.15
N PRO A 35 -5.26 12.26 8.38
CA PRO A 35 -4.29 13.16 7.75
C PRO A 35 -3.48 13.99 8.77
N ALA A 36 -4.05 14.26 9.94
CA ALA A 36 -3.36 15.02 10.97
C ALA A 36 -2.03 14.40 11.41
N GLU A 37 -1.95 13.07 11.41
CA GLU A 37 -0.74 12.33 11.76
C GLU A 37 0.40 12.47 10.73
N MET A 38 0.09 12.95 9.53
CA MET A 38 1.03 13.07 8.42
C MET A 38 1.61 14.47 8.25
N LYS A 39 1.00 15.51 8.89
CA LYS A 39 1.40 16.92 8.71
C LYS A 39 2.85 17.24 9.09
N ALA A 40 3.41 16.47 10.02
CA ALA A 40 4.82 16.61 10.41
C ALA A 40 5.80 16.01 9.37
N LEU A 41 5.33 15.17 8.46
CA LEU A 41 6.13 14.43 7.49
C LEU A 41 6.07 15.03 6.09
N THR A 42 4.93 15.62 5.72
CA THR A 42 4.73 16.31 4.43
C THR A 42 3.66 17.38 4.56
N PRO A 43 3.81 18.52 3.84
CA PRO A 43 2.77 19.55 3.82
C PRO A 43 1.53 19.14 3.00
N HIS A 44 1.64 18.15 2.12
CA HIS A 44 0.58 17.73 1.21
C HIS A 44 -0.13 16.49 1.75
N VAL A 45 -1.20 16.72 2.51
CA VAL A 45 -1.99 15.64 3.12
C VAL A 45 -3.47 15.74 2.74
N ILE A 46 -4.07 14.59 2.43
CA ILE A 46 -5.46 14.47 2.01
C ILE A 46 -6.17 13.41 2.86
N ALA A 47 -7.40 13.75 3.31
CA ALA A 47 -8.26 12.79 3.99
C ALA A 47 -9.03 11.95 2.97
N ALA A 48 -8.89 10.63 3.00
CA ALA A 48 -9.76 9.72 2.26
C ALA A 48 -9.75 8.31 2.86
N ASP A 49 -10.90 7.65 2.77
CA ASP A 49 -11.04 6.22 3.01
C ASP A 49 -11.06 5.48 1.67
N VAL A 50 -10.12 4.55 1.50
CA VAL A 50 -9.99 3.73 0.28
C VAL A 50 -11.18 2.80 0.04
N SER A 51 -12.04 2.60 1.04
CA SER A 51 -13.29 1.85 0.93
C SER A 51 -14.44 2.66 0.29
N GLN A 52 -14.25 3.97 0.09
CA GLN A 52 -15.28 4.89 -0.38
C GLN A 52 -14.93 5.45 -1.76
N PRO A 53 -15.46 4.88 -2.87
CA PRO A 53 -15.11 5.29 -4.23
C PRO A 53 -15.22 6.80 -4.50
N PRO A 54 -16.26 7.52 -3.98
CA PRO A 54 -16.33 8.97 -4.17
C PRO A 54 -15.18 9.73 -3.48
N GLN A 55 -14.75 9.28 -2.28
CA GLN A 55 -13.61 9.89 -1.58
C GLN A 55 -12.31 9.62 -2.31
N VAL A 56 -12.12 8.40 -2.83
CA VAL A 56 -10.94 8.03 -3.63
C VAL A 56 -10.84 8.92 -4.87
N SER A 57 -11.93 9.06 -5.64
CA SER A 57 -11.96 9.90 -6.84
C SER A 57 -11.71 11.38 -6.51
N ALA A 58 -12.29 11.89 -5.43
CA ALA A 58 -12.05 13.27 -5.00
C ALA A 58 -10.60 13.48 -4.57
N ALA A 59 -10.04 12.56 -3.77
CA ALA A 59 -8.67 12.64 -3.30
C ALA A 59 -7.64 12.57 -4.43
N ALA A 60 -7.85 11.74 -5.46
CA ALA A 60 -6.99 11.67 -6.62
C ALA A 60 -6.96 13.00 -7.40
N ARG A 61 -8.13 13.64 -7.60
CA ARG A 61 -8.20 14.97 -8.23
C ARG A 61 -7.54 16.07 -7.37
N MET A 62 -7.74 16.05 -6.05
CA MET A 62 -7.07 16.99 -5.15
C MET A 62 -5.55 16.80 -5.18
N ALA A 63 -5.08 15.55 -5.16
CA ALA A 63 -3.66 15.23 -5.26
C ALA A 63 -3.05 15.75 -6.56
N ALA A 64 -3.78 15.64 -7.68
CA ALA A 64 -3.35 16.16 -8.95
C ALA A 64 -3.05 17.67 -8.92
N GLY A 65 -3.84 18.45 -8.20
CA GLY A 65 -3.59 19.87 -7.98
C GLY A 65 -2.38 20.19 -7.09
N MET A 66 -1.82 19.18 -6.38
CA MET A 66 -0.70 19.36 -5.45
C MET A 66 0.65 18.92 -6.03
N GLY A 67 0.68 18.05 -7.03
CA GLY A 67 1.97 17.52 -7.50
C GLY A 67 1.94 16.66 -8.77
N ALA A 68 0.81 16.57 -9.49
CA ALA A 68 0.78 15.81 -10.75
C ALA A 68 1.54 16.52 -11.89
N PRO A 69 2.01 15.75 -12.88
CA PRO A 69 1.94 14.29 -12.94
C PRO A 69 2.94 13.62 -12.00
N PHE A 70 2.53 12.50 -11.37
CA PHE A 70 3.34 11.78 -10.39
C PHE A 70 4.31 10.81 -11.06
N ASP A 71 5.53 10.74 -10.50
CA ASP A 71 6.56 9.75 -10.88
C ASP A 71 6.31 8.39 -10.22
N LEU A 72 5.70 8.39 -9.03
CA LEU A 72 5.54 7.21 -8.21
C LEU A 72 4.14 7.15 -7.59
N PHE A 73 3.47 6.02 -7.77
CA PHE A 73 2.26 5.63 -7.07
C PHE A 73 2.60 4.55 -6.04
N LEU A 74 2.17 4.72 -4.80
CA LEU A 74 2.34 3.75 -3.73
C LEU A 74 1.02 3.42 -3.05
N TYR A 75 0.72 2.12 -2.92
CA TYR A 75 -0.41 1.63 -2.15
C TYR A 75 0.09 0.85 -0.92
N ALA A 76 -0.03 1.46 0.26
CA ALA A 76 0.37 0.90 1.55
C ALA A 76 -0.80 0.73 2.53
N ALA A 77 -2.05 0.91 2.07
CA ALA A 77 -3.21 0.62 2.90
C ALA A 77 -3.41 -0.89 3.04
N GLY A 78 -3.95 -1.29 4.17
CA GLY A 78 -4.28 -2.68 4.43
C GLY A 78 -4.96 -2.86 5.78
N ASP A 79 -5.60 -4.01 5.95
CA ASP A 79 -6.19 -4.44 7.20
C ASP A 79 -6.12 -5.97 7.34
N ILE A 80 -6.20 -6.47 8.57
CA ILE A 80 -6.13 -7.88 8.89
C ILE A 80 -7.08 -8.22 10.03
N ALA A 81 -7.62 -9.41 10.02
CA ALA A 81 -8.27 -10.05 11.15
C ALA A 81 -7.97 -11.55 11.12
N SER A 82 -7.99 -12.19 12.27
CA SER A 82 -7.86 -13.63 12.37
C SER A 82 -9.19 -14.23 12.84
N LEU A 83 -9.95 -14.77 11.88
CA LEU A 83 -11.24 -15.40 12.09
C LEU A 83 -11.32 -16.67 11.24
N LYS A 84 -11.71 -17.80 11.85
CA LYS A 84 -11.95 -19.04 11.09
C LYS A 84 -13.08 -18.83 10.09
N THR A 85 -13.01 -19.48 8.94
CA THR A 85 -13.99 -19.31 7.84
C THR A 85 -15.44 -19.47 8.31
N ALA A 86 -15.73 -20.46 9.15
CA ALA A 86 -17.06 -20.69 9.70
C ALA A 86 -17.58 -19.57 10.63
N GLU A 87 -16.66 -18.76 11.18
CA GLU A 87 -16.93 -17.71 12.15
C GLU A 87 -16.78 -16.29 11.54
N THR A 88 -16.35 -16.20 10.28
CA THR A 88 -16.07 -14.92 9.62
C THR A 88 -17.35 -14.25 9.16
N PRO A 89 -17.77 -13.12 9.77
CA PRO A 89 -18.90 -12.35 9.25
C PRO A 89 -18.61 -11.83 7.84
N PRO A 90 -19.59 -11.78 6.93
CA PRO A 90 -19.43 -11.19 5.60
C PRO A 90 -18.88 -9.74 5.64
N ALA A 91 -19.23 -8.99 6.66
CA ALA A 91 -18.73 -7.62 6.86
C ALA A 91 -17.19 -7.60 7.07
N ASP A 92 -16.65 -8.51 7.88
CA ASP A 92 -15.20 -8.61 8.11
C ASP A 92 -14.46 -9.12 6.88
N TRP A 93 -15.01 -10.11 6.20
CA TRP A 93 -14.50 -10.56 4.90
C TRP A 93 -14.38 -9.39 3.92
N ASN A 94 -15.48 -8.66 3.71
CA ASN A 94 -15.53 -7.52 2.79
C ASN A 94 -14.57 -6.40 3.21
N ARG A 95 -14.48 -6.10 4.50
CA ARG A 95 -13.56 -5.09 5.03
C ARG A 95 -12.10 -5.42 4.72
N ILE A 96 -11.69 -6.68 4.91
CA ILE A 96 -10.32 -7.14 4.63
C ILE A 96 -10.03 -7.10 3.12
N LEU A 97 -10.93 -7.63 2.29
CA LEU A 97 -10.79 -7.55 0.84
C LEU A 97 -10.74 -6.10 0.35
N THR A 98 -11.60 -5.25 0.88
CA THR A 98 -11.65 -3.84 0.48
C THR A 98 -10.35 -3.13 0.82
N ALA A 99 -9.82 -3.30 2.03
CA ALA A 99 -8.59 -2.61 2.43
C ALA A 99 -7.34 -3.12 1.70
N ASN A 100 -7.31 -4.39 1.26
CA ASN A 100 -6.09 -4.98 0.70
C ASN A 100 -6.11 -5.17 -0.82
N LEU A 101 -7.30 -5.22 -1.45
CA LEU A 101 -7.46 -5.50 -2.87
C LEU A 101 -8.33 -4.46 -3.56
N THR A 102 -9.62 -4.32 -3.18
CA THR A 102 -10.54 -3.40 -3.87
C THR A 102 -10.07 -1.96 -3.79
N GLY A 103 -9.55 -1.53 -2.63
CA GLY A 103 -8.97 -0.20 -2.44
C GLY A 103 -7.72 0.03 -3.30
N ALA A 104 -6.89 -1.00 -3.51
CA ALA A 104 -5.75 -0.92 -4.42
C ALA A 104 -6.22 -0.69 -5.87
N PHE A 105 -7.25 -1.42 -6.31
CA PHE A 105 -7.88 -1.21 -7.62
C PHE A 105 -8.45 0.20 -7.75
N LEU A 106 -9.30 0.63 -6.82
CA LEU A 106 -9.96 1.94 -6.87
C LEU A 106 -8.95 3.10 -6.89
N THR A 107 -7.92 3.02 -6.05
CA THR A 107 -6.90 4.07 -5.97
C THR A 107 -6.00 4.09 -7.20
N ALA A 108 -5.61 2.93 -7.73
CA ALA A 108 -4.86 2.85 -8.98
C ALA A 108 -5.69 3.42 -10.13
N GLN A 109 -6.94 2.98 -10.31
CA GLN A 109 -7.85 3.48 -11.36
C GLN A 109 -8.00 5.00 -11.31
N ALA A 110 -8.24 5.57 -10.14
CA ALA A 110 -8.41 7.01 -9.97
C ALA A 110 -7.10 7.80 -10.16
N SER A 111 -5.94 7.18 -9.91
CA SER A 111 -4.65 7.84 -9.98
C SER A 111 -4.00 7.76 -11.36
N LEU A 112 -4.30 6.74 -12.17
CA LEU A 112 -3.69 6.53 -13.49
C LEU A 112 -3.70 7.78 -14.39
N PRO A 113 -4.79 8.57 -14.51
CA PRO A 113 -4.80 9.77 -15.33
C PRO A 113 -3.84 10.88 -14.86
N HIS A 114 -3.31 10.75 -13.67
CA HIS A 114 -2.44 11.72 -13.00
C HIS A 114 -0.99 11.26 -12.86
N LEU A 115 -0.65 10.12 -13.47
CA LEU A 115 0.70 9.56 -13.48
C LEU A 115 1.44 10.00 -14.74
N LYS A 116 2.78 10.05 -14.66
CA LYS A 116 3.64 10.20 -15.84
C LYS A 116 3.59 8.96 -16.72
N ALA A 117 3.97 9.10 -17.98
CA ALA A 117 4.01 8.01 -18.95
C ALA A 117 5.05 6.91 -18.59
N ASP A 118 6.02 7.23 -17.74
CA ASP A 118 7.06 6.37 -17.22
C ASP A 118 6.95 6.14 -15.71
N ALA A 119 5.82 6.53 -15.11
CA ALA A 119 5.58 6.39 -13.67
C ALA A 119 5.68 4.93 -13.21
N ARG A 120 6.04 4.75 -11.95
CA ARG A 120 6.11 3.43 -11.31
C ARG A 120 4.96 3.22 -10.34
N LEU A 121 4.41 2.02 -10.32
CA LEU A 121 3.37 1.64 -9.36
C LEU A 121 3.92 0.61 -8.39
N VAL A 122 3.75 0.86 -7.09
CA VAL A 122 4.20 -0.03 -6.02
C VAL A 122 3.02 -0.40 -5.12
N PHE A 123 2.87 -1.69 -4.88
CA PHE A 123 1.86 -2.23 -3.98
C PHE A 123 2.53 -2.99 -2.84
N ILE A 124 2.06 -2.77 -1.61
CA ILE A 124 2.52 -3.57 -0.47
C ILE A 124 1.68 -4.84 -0.38
N GLY A 125 2.26 -5.92 -0.86
CA GLY A 125 1.74 -7.28 -0.81
C GLY A 125 2.07 -8.01 0.50
N ALA A 126 2.29 -9.30 0.38
CA ALA A 126 2.82 -10.18 1.44
C ALA A 126 3.23 -11.52 0.80
N VAL A 127 4.08 -12.29 1.44
CA VAL A 127 4.35 -13.69 1.06
C VAL A 127 3.13 -14.53 1.43
N HIS A 128 2.04 -14.41 0.63
CA HIS A 128 0.73 -14.96 0.95
C HIS A 128 0.72 -16.49 1.07
N GLU A 129 1.67 -17.18 0.47
CA GLU A 129 1.84 -18.64 0.60
C GLU A 129 2.13 -19.04 2.05
N ARG A 130 2.85 -18.18 2.78
CA ARG A 130 3.13 -18.34 4.22
C ARG A 130 1.96 -17.91 5.11
N LEU A 131 0.95 -17.26 4.53
CA LEU A 131 -0.25 -16.79 5.23
C LEU A 131 -1.45 -17.72 5.06
N ARG A 132 -1.25 -18.92 4.48
CA ARG A 132 -2.30 -19.95 4.38
C ARG A 132 -2.46 -20.67 5.72
N LEU A 133 -2.79 -19.88 6.73
CA LEU A 133 -2.96 -20.32 8.12
C LEU A 133 -4.44 -20.25 8.52
N PRO A 134 -4.88 -21.11 9.47
CA PRO A 134 -6.23 -21.00 10.01
C PRO A 134 -6.52 -19.57 10.50
N GLY A 135 -7.65 -19.03 10.11
CA GLY A 135 -8.09 -17.68 10.47
C GLY A 135 -7.63 -16.55 9.54
N LEU A 136 -6.79 -16.80 8.55
CA LEU A 136 -6.30 -15.75 7.63
C LEU A 136 -6.88 -15.85 6.20
N ALA A 137 -8.00 -16.55 6.02
CA ALA A 137 -8.56 -16.80 4.69
C ALA A 137 -8.79 -15.51 3.87
N ALA A 138 -9.46 -14.51 4.45
CA ALA A 138 -9.74 -13.24 3.76
C ALA A 138 -8.45 -12.47 3.43
N TYR A 139 -7.49 -12.45 4.34
CA TYR A 139 -6.23 -11.74 4.15
C TYR A 139 -5.36 -12.42 3.08
N ALA A 140 -5.20 -13.73 3.14
CA ALA A 140 -4.45 -14.50 2.15
C ALA A 140 -5.08 -14.38 0.75
N ALA A 141 -6.41 -14.49 0.64
CA ALA A 141 -7.14 -14.31 -0.62
C ALA A 141 -6.93 -12.90 -1.19
N ALA A 142 -7.02 -11.86 -0.35
CA ALA A 142 -6.83 -10.48 -0.79
C ALA A 142 -5.39 -10.22 -1.29
N LYS A 143 -4.36 -10.76 -0.62
CA LYS A 143 -2.97 -10.58 -1.03
C LYS A 143 -2.63 -11.37 -2.29
N ALA A 144 -3.16 -12.59 -2.46
CA ALA A 144 -3.05 -13.33 -3.72
C ALA A 144 -3.75 -12.59 -4.88
N GLY A 145 -4.97 -12.08 -4.63
CA GLY A 145 -5.70 -11.28 -5.61
C GLY A 145 -4.98 -9.97 -5.99
N LEU A 146 -4.30 -9.33 -5.04
CA LEU A 146 -3.51 -8.12 -5.29
C LEU A 146 -2.34 -8.40 -6.27
N GLU A 147 -1.66 -9.53 -6.14
CA GLU A 147 -0.58 -9.92 -7.06
C GLU A 147 -1.11 -10.14 -8.47
N ALA A 148 -2.22 -10.88 -8.60
CA ALA A 148 -2.87 -11.09 -9.89
C ALA A 148 -3.35 -9.78 -10.53
N PHE A 149 -3.98 -8.90 -9.74
CA PHE A 149 -4.38 -7.55 -10.18
C PHE A 149 -3.18 -6.72 -10.68
N ALA A 150 -2.10 -6.69 -9.90
CA ALA A 150 -0.91 -5.93 -10.25
C ALA A 150 -0.26 -6.43 -11.56
N GLU A 151 -0.25 -7.75 -11.79
CA GLU A 151 0.26 -8.32 -13.03
C GLU A 151 -0.58 -7.92 -14.25
N VAL A 152 -1.92 -7.96 -14.14
CA VAL A 152 -2.82 -7.51 -15.20
C VAL A 152 -2.64 -6.02 -15.45
N LEU A 153 -2.63 -5.21 -14.40
CA LEU A 153 -2.43 -3.76 -14.49
C LEU A 153 -1.14 -3.40 -15.23
N ARG A 154 -0.04 -4.12 -14.96
CA ARG A 154 1.24 -3.95 -15.67
C ARG A 154 1.10 -4.21 -17.17
N LYS A 155 0.36 -5.25 -17.57
CA LYS A 155 0.14 -5.59 -18.99
C LYS A 155 -0.74 -4.55 -19.69
N GLU A 156 -1.78 -4.04 -19.03
CA GLU A 156 -2.70 -3.06 -19.57
C GLU A 156 -2.07 -1.67 -19.75
N THR A 157 -1.33 -1.21 -18.73
CA THR A 157 -0.76 0.13 -18.71
C THR A 157 0.63 0.22 -19.34
N ARG A 158 1.36 -0.90 -19.40
CA ARG A 158 2.78 -1.01 -19.74
C ARG A 158 3.71 -0.24 -18.78
N LEU A 159 3.17 0.26 -17.68
CA LEU A 159 3.97 0.90 -16.63
C LEU A 159 4.72 -0.15 -15.79
N PRO A 160 5.90 0.18 -15.25
CA PRO A 160 6.57 -0.65 -14.26
C PRO A 160 5.71 -0.83 -13.01
N VAL A 161 5.34 -2.06 -12.67
CA VAL A 161 4.60 -2.41 -11.46
C VAL A 161 5.47 -3.31 -10.60
N LEU A 162 5.58 -2.96 -9.32
CA LEU A 162 6.31 -3.72 -8.31
C LEU A 162 5.38 -4.08 -7.16
N VAL A 163 5.29 -5.34 -6.81
CA VAL A 163 4.63 -5.81 -5.59
C VAL A 163 5.70 -6.21 -4.59
N ILE A 164 5.81 -5.44 -3.53
CA ILE A 164 6.67 -5.75 -2.39
C ILE A 164 5.97 -6.79 -1.52
N ARG A 165 6.61 -7.90 -1.27
CA ARG A 165 6.11 -9.01 -0.45
C ARG A 165 6.95 -9.12 0.83
N PRO A 166 6.69 -8.28 1.84
CA PRO A 166 7.45 -8.34 3.08
C PRO A 166 7.11 -9.60 3.88
N GLY A 167 8.09 -10.05 4.64
CA GLY A 167 7.88 -10.95 5.76
C GLY A 167 7.16 -10.24 6.92
N ALA A 168 7.55 -10.55 8.15
CA ALA A 168 7.00 -9.87 9.32
C ALA A 168 7.56 -8.44 9.42
N VAL A 169 6.66 -7.45 9.60
CA VAL A 169 7.03 -6.04 9.82
C VAL A 169 6.42 -5.57 11.13
N ASP A 170 7.22 -4.95 11.99
CA ASP A 170 6.77 -4.43 13.29
C ASP A 170 5.83 -3.24 13.12
N THR A 171 4.54 -3.52 13.05
CA THR A 171 3.48 -2.55 12.87
C THR A 171 2.31 -2.86 13.80
N PRO A 172 1.37 -1.91 14.01
CA PRO A 172 0.15 -2.16 14.78
C PRO A 172 -0.73 -3.31 14.27
N PHE A 173 -0.46 -3.88 13.10
CA PHE A 173 -1.14 -5.07 12.56
C PHE A 173 -1.11 -6.25 13.53
N TRP A 174 -0.01 -6.45 14.23
CA TRP A 174 0.16 -7.56 15.19
C TRP A 174 -0.83 -7.53 16.35
N LYS A 175 -1.37 -6.35 16.69
CA LYS A 175 -2.42 -6.19 17.70
C LYS A 175 -3.77 -6.77 17.29
N LYS A 176 -3.95 -7.09 16.01
CA LYS A 176 -5.22 -7.56 15.41
C LYS A 176 -5.26 -9.08 15.20
N VAL A 177 -4.20 -9.76 15.52
CA VAL A 177 -4.06 -11.21 15.30
C VAL A 177 -3.54 -11.90 16.57
N PRO A 178 -3.91 -13.16 16.82
CA PRO A 178 -3.51 -13.88 18.03
C PRO A 178 -2.09 -14.45 17.95
N PHE A 179 -1.32 -14.07 16.94
CA PHE A 179 0.04 -14.56 16.74
C PHE A 179 1.05 -13.61 17.37
N SER A 180 2.12 -14.16 17.93
CA SER A 180 3.26 -13.37 18.40
C SER A 180 4.05 -12.85 17.20
N MET A 181 4.47 -11.60 17.28
CA MET A 181 5.38 -11.03 16.28
C MET A 181 6.71 -11.78 16.29
N PRO A 182 7.22 -12.22 15.13
CA PRO A 182 8.52 -12.88 15.04
C PRO A 182 9.66 -11.97 15.54
N LYS A 183 10.65 -12.55 16.24
CA LYS A 183 11.80 -11.79 16.77
C LYS A 183 12.63 -11.08 15.70
N HIS A 184 12.59 -11.56 14.47
CA HIS A 184 13.30 -11.00 13.30
C HIS A 184 12.40 -10.14 12.41
N ALA A 185 11.25 -9.68 12.93
CA ALA A 185 10.40 -8.75 12.18
C ALA A 185 11.19 -7.48 11.82
N LEU A 186 11.06 -7.06 10.56
CA LEU A 186 11.68 -5.83 10.09
C LEU A 186 11.02 -4.61 10.73
N SER A 187 11.80 -3.58 11.03
CA SER A 187 11.20 -2.28 11.31
C SER A 187 10.57 -1.70 10.04
N PRO A 188 9.51 -0.88 10.15
CA PRO A 188 8.95 -0.18 8.99
C PRO A 188 10.00 0.65 8.24
N GLN A 189 10.97 1.23 8.95
CA GLN A 189 12.07 2.00 8.38
C GLN A 189 12.99 1.13 7.53
N ALA A 190 13.43 -0.01 8.06
CA ALA A 190 14.27 -0.96 7.31
C ALA A 190 13.56 -1.50 6.05
N LEU A 191 12.24 -1.73 6.13
CA LEU A 191 11.46 -2.10 4.96
C LEU A 191 11.41 -0.96 3.94
N ALA A 192 11.17 0.29 4.39
CA ALA A 192 11.12 1.45 3.50
C ALA A 192 12.45 1.67 2.78
N GLU A 193 13.59 1.55 3.47
CA GLU A 193 14.93 1.61 2.86
C GLU A 193 15.10 0.56 1.76
N LYS A 194 14.73 -0.70 2.03
CA LYS A 194 14.80 -1.78 1.02
C LYS A 194 13.89 -1.51 -0.18
N ILE A 195 12.72 -0.87 0.03
CA ILE A 195 11.82 -0.49 -1.06
C ILE A 195 12.45 0.61 -1.92
N LEU A 196 13.06 1.63 -1.32
CA LEU A 196 13.74 2.69 -2.07
C LEU A 196 14.92 2.13 -2.88
N THR A 197 15.75 1.27 -2.29
CA THR A 197 16.82 0.57 -3.02
C THR A 197 16.28 -0.21 -4.21
N ALA A 198 15.16 -0.94 -4.04
CA ALA A 198 14.54 -1.69 -5.14
C ALA A 198 14.02 -0.76 -6.25
N LEU A 199 13.56 0.45 -5.90
CA LEU A 199 13.17 1.47 -6.87
C LEU A 199 14.38 2.02 -7.62
N GLU A 200 15.49 2.29 -6.95
CA GLU A 200 16.76 2.72 -7.56
C GLU A 200 17.35 1.66 -8.51
N GLU A 201 17.16 0.39 -8.18
CA GLU A 201 17.58 -0.75 -9.02
C GLU A 201 16.58 -1.11 -10.15
N ASP A 202 15.55 -0.31 -10.35
CA ASP A 202 14.52 -0.53 -11.37
C ASP A 202 13.79 -1.89 -11.27
N LYS A 203 13.66 -2.45 -10.05
CA LYS A 203 12.96 -3.72 -9.83
C LYS A 203 11.48 -3.63 -10.23
N THR A 204 10.97 -4.70 -10.82
CA THR A 204 9.56 -4.87 -11.23
C THR A 204 9.08 -6.29 -10.92
N GLY A 205 7.77 -6.51 -10.98
CA GLY A 205 7.17 -7.82 -10.69
C GLY A 205 7.01 -8.06 -9.20
N LEU A 206 7.32 -9.25 -8.72
CA LEU A 206 7.22 -9.63 -7.30
C LEU A 206 8.61 -9.55 -6.65
N LEU A 207 8.69 -8.90 -5.50
CA LEU A 207 9.92 -8.81 -4.71
C LEU A 207 9.68 -9.26 -3.27
N ASP A 208 10.22 -10.40 -2.91
CA ASP A 208 10.22 -10.90 -1.53
C ASP A 208 11.28 -10.16 -0.71
N ILE A 209 10.86 -9.61 0.44
CA ILE A 209 11.74 -9.01 1.43
C ILE A 209 11.57 -9.80 2.74
N PRO A 210 12.44 -10.78 3.03
CA PRO A 210 12.33 -11.66 4.20
C PRO A 210 12.53 -10.93 5.52
#